data_d5f1d66cb19a53f0cbe926d9071f765d
#
_entry.id   d5f1d66cb19a53f0cbe926d9071f765d
#
_cell.length_a   1.000
_cell.length_b   1.000
_cell.length_c   1.000
_cell.angle_alpha   90.00
_cell.angle_beta   90.00
_cell.angle_gamma   90.00
#
_symmetry.space_group_name_H-M   'P 1'
#
loop_
_entity.id
_entity.type
_entity.pdbx_description
1 polymer ?
#
loop_
_entity_poly.entity_id
_entity_poly.type
_entity_poly.pdbx_seq_one_letter_code
_entity_poly.pdbx_strand_id
1 'polypeptide(L)'
;MIGRQIQLVQLFLKQQSAYLTSDEISKKLQVSNRTARSDIQVINQLFLKDVIVSVPAKGYQLNLKRYDIETIASQLEHHLQRDAKLLVAVGYHLLMSNEVNTIQDIVQHFNFTKKEAMDYVERIQAWCETFHIKLMIKQRKGIVVEGSKTHLTNAILHLNQLAGDSHHVETLILNELPQAHVQTIRHLLKQQLDQYDMRYASIQIEQLLIHFILLIKRPQQKGDTLFINTKAKQIAHDVIQAVNTKLGYHLTEDTVTLFSFLIGYHFNQFDLGFQKHFIESYVNRLIEDVEKRVEMSFSHDALLQENLYSHFSRTYLRVTQSMSLTNPLTQDIKARYPFLFNMIYESIQHLAQYTEIVLSEDEIAFLTIHFQAAVERFDIQTVRVAIGCYYGLGVSQLLETKIAQMNQNIRVVDTFKYNEIKHYDWNHIDVLITTHDVERDSIPNHVDVLKVSPFFSEEDQQRLLARLRNQLQKHKGYEIDRVKLHVVSTDESFKRLSDVFEMAQDILNTYQAIHISYMETALERERMASTYIGQGIAIPHGDPDKVVQSYVLIFRSKRGVYWKTDRAHLIIFLAIADTEIQQTRHIMQTIAKMDKQDVESFLEMDDHQFEKHMSNLLRDNCH
;
A
#
# COMPACT_ATOMS: atom_id res chain seq x y z
N MET A 1 0.97 -26.56 14.43
CA MET A 1 2.37 -26.41 13.90
C MET A 1 2.84 -24.98 14.18
N ILE A 2 4.11 -24.80 14.48
CA ILE A 2 4.73 -23.46 14.64
C ILE A 2 5.18 -22.90 13.28
N GLY A 3 5.40 -21.59 13.18
CA GLY A 3 5.74 -20.91 11.91
C GLY A 3 6.87 -21.57 11.10
N ARG A 4 7.92 -22.06 11.77
CA ARG A 4 9.03 -22.78 11.10
C ARG A 4 8.60 -24.09 10.44
N GLN A 5 7.68 -24.83 11.05
CA GLN A 5 7.15 -26.08 10.48
C GLN A 5 6.29 -25.81 9.25
N ILE A 6 5.57 -24.70 9.25
CA ILE A 6 4.83 -24.19 8.10
C ILE A 6 5.80 -23.88 6.96
N GLN A 7 6.89 -23.14 7.24
CA GLN A 7 7.93 -22.84 6.26
C GLN A 7 8.56 -24.12 5.68
N LEU A 8 8.71 -25.16 6.48
CA LEU A 8 9.24 -26.45 6.01
C LEU A 8 8.29 -27.13 5.01
N VAL A 9 6.98 -27.14 5.28
CA VAL A 9 5.98 -27.67 4.32
C VAL A 9 5.95 -26.84 3.05
N GLN A 10 5.98 -25.51 3.16
CA GLN A 10 6.06 -24.60 2.01
C GLN A 10 7.32 -24.84 1.17
N LEU A 11 8.46 -25.08 1.82
CA LEU A 11 9.71 -25.40 1.14
C LEU A 11 9.59 -26.67 0.29
N PHE A 12 8.96 -27.72 0.81
CA PHE A 12 8.72 -28.94 0.05
C PHE A 12 7.69 -28.74 -1.08
N LEU A 13 6.63 -27.94 -0.87
CA LEU A 13 5.66 -27.61 -1.90
C LEU A 13 6.28 -26.84 -3.07
N LYS A 14 7.19 -25.90 -2.79
CA LYS A 14 7.93 -25.17 -3.84
C LYS A 14 8.86 -26.07 -4.67
N GLN A 15 9.43 -27.10 -4.09
CA GLN A 15 10.40 -28.00 -4.74
C GLN A 15 9.80 -29.31 -5.27
N GLN A 16 8.51 -29.45 -5.21
CA GLN A 16 7.58 -30.51 -5.64
C GLN A 16 8.15 -31.96 -5.75
N SER A 17 9.19 -32.17 -6.51
CA SER A 17 9.78 -33.52 -6.77
C SER A 17 11.23 -33.65 -6.31
N ALA A 18 11.82 -32.62 -5.72
CA ALA A 18 13.21 -32.65 -5.30
C ALA A 18 13.39 -33.30 -3.92
N TYR A 19 14.48 -34.00 -3.76
CA TYR A 19 14.92 -34.49 -2.45
C TYR A 19 15.68 -33.40 -1.71
N LEU A 20 15.40 -33.24 -0.43
CA LEU A 20 16.11 -32.31 0.45
C LEU A 20 16.83 -33.10 1.55
N THR A 21 18.12 -32.95 1.66
CA THR A 21 18.89 -33.51 2.78
C THR A 21 18.65 -32.74 4.07
N SER A 22 18.92 -33.38 5.22
CA SER A 22 18.84 -32.68 6.52
C SER A 22 19.71 -31.42 6.56
N ASP A 23 20.86 -31.43 5.86
CA ASP A 23 21.79 -30.30 5.82
C ASP A 23 21.23 -29.14 5.00
N GLU A 24 20.60 -29.42 3.85
CA GLU A 24 19.92 -28.41 3.04
C GLU A 24 18.74 -27.79 3.78
N ILE A 25 17.91 -28.60 4.43
CA ILE A 25 16.79 -28.13 5.26
C ILE A 25 17.33 -27.26 6.40
N SER A 26 18.38 -27.71 7.09
CA SER A 26 18.96 -26.96 8.21
C SER A 26 19.54 -25.61 7.78
N LYS A 27 20.20 -25.57 6.62
CA LYS A 27 20.72 -24.32 6.02
C LYS A 27 19.59 -23.37 5.63
N LYS A 28 18.56 -23.87 4.93
CA LYS A 28 17.44 -23.03 4.45
C LYS A 28 16.57 -22.48 5.59
N LEU A 29 16.38 -23.26 6.67
CA LEU A 29 15.59 -22.85 7.83
C LEU A 29 16.43 -22.29 8.99
N GLN A 30 17.76 -22.22 8.84
CA GLN A 30 18.71 -21.73 9.85
C GLN A 30 18.56 -22.45 11.21
N VAL A 31 18.45 -23.76 11.17
CA VAL A 31 18.29 -24.62 12.35
C VAL A 31 19.32 -25.76 12.36
N SER A 32 19.45 -26.47 13.49
CA SER A 32 20.27 -27.66 13.52
C SER A 32 19.62 -28.84 12.77
N ASN A 33 20.42 -29.77 12.24
CA ASN A 33 19.92 -31.00 11.64
C ASN A 33 18.98 -31.80 12.57
N ARG A 34 19.26 -31.79 13.86
CA ARG A 34 18.41 -32.39 14.87
C ARG A 34 17.04 -31.75 14.94
N THR A 35 17.01 -30.41 14.88
CA THR A 35 15.77 -29.64 14.88
C THR A 35 14.96 -29.90 13.60
N ALA A 36 15.60 -29.90 12.42
CA ALA A 36 14.96 -30.21 11.15
C ALA A 36 14.27 -31.59 11.15
N ARG A 37 14.96 -32.61 11.66
CA ARG A 37 14.39 -33.97 11.80
C ARG A 37 13.23 -34.03 12.78
N SER A 38 13.34 -33.33 13.92
CA SER A 38 12.26 -33.21 14.88
C SER A 38 11.03 -32.53 14.30
N ASP A 39 11.23 -31.45 13.51
CA ASP A 39 10.12 -30.75 12.85
C ASP A 39 9.42 -31.64 11.82
N ILE A 40 10.15 -32.42 11.02
CA ILE A 40 9.56 -33.42 10.12
C ILE A 40 8.69 -34.43 10.86
N GLN A 41 9.16 -34.93 12.01
CA GLN A 41 8.38 -35.86 12.82
C GLN A 41 7.09 -35.21 13.31
N VAL A 42 7.15 -33.98 13.81
CA VAL A 42 5.97 -33.24 14.27
C VAL A 42 4.99 -32.97 13.12
N ILE A 43 5.48 -32.57 11.93
CA ILE A 43 4.64 -32.37 10.75
C ILE A 43 3.93 -33.68 10.37
N ASN A 44 4.63 -34.80 10.35
CA ASN A 44 4.06 -36.10 10.04
C ASN A 44 3.04 -36.62 11.09
N GLN A 45 3.09 -36.09 12.29
CA GLN A 45 2.13 -36.44 13.35
C GLN A 45 0.93 -35.50 13.40
N LEU A 46 1.15 -34.18 13.24
CA LEU A 46 0.14 -33.15 13.52
C LEU A 46 -0.51 -32.56 12.27
N PHE A 47 0.15 -32.63 11.12
CA PHE A 47 -0.38 -32.01 9.90
C PHE A 47 -1.05 -33.06 8.99
N LEU A 48 -0.26 -33.91 8.34
CA LEU A 48 -0.73 -35.05 7.54
C LEU A 48 0.18 -36.24 7.81
N LYS A 49 -0.42 -37.39 8.09
CA LYS A 49 0.34 -38.58 8.47
C LYS A 49 1.31 -39.02 7.37
N ASP A 50 2.61 -39.02 7.68
CA ASP A 50 3.70 -39.40 6.78
C ASP A 50 3.74 -38.56 5.47
N VAL A 51 3.44 -37.28 5.57
CA VAL A 51 3.47 -36.37 4.40
C VAL A 51 4.88 -36.11 3.88
N ILE A 52 5.89 -36.19 4.77
CA ILE A 52 7.31 -36.07 4.42
C ILE A 52 7.97 -37.41 4.73
N VAL A 53 8.50 -38.08 3.71
CA VAL A 53 9.13 -39.40 3.85
C VAL A 53 10.63 -39.32 3.60
N SER A 54 11.37 -40.13 4.36
CA SER A 54 12.81 -40.29 4.19
C SER A 54 13.11 -41.30 3.08
N VAL A 55 14.00 -40.94 2.17
CA VAL A 55 14.49 -41.84 1.11
C VAL A 55 15.97 -42.09 1.31
N PRO A 56 16.39 -43.35 1.48
CA PRO A 56 17.80 -43.71 1.73
C PRO A 56 18.73 -43.08 0.68
N ALA A 57 19.82 -42.50 1.15
CA ALA A 57 20.85 -41.82 0.34
C ALA A 57 20.41 -40.57 -0.45
N LYS A 58 19.12 -40.17 -0.42
CA LYS A 58 18.60 -38.99 -1.14
C LYS A 58 18.08 -37.89 -0.22
N GLY A 59 17.67 -38.23 1.02
CA GLY A 59 17.10 -37.27 1.96
C GLY A 59 15.59 -37.40 2.14
N TYR A 60 14.88 -36.27 2.21
CA TYR A 60 13.44 -36.22 2.46
C TYR A 60 12.70 -35.68 1.22
N GLN A 61 11.48 -36.16 1.01
CA GLN A 61 10.57 -35.67 -0.05
C GLN A 61 9.12 -35.72 0.39
N LEU A 62 8.22 -35.04 -0.33
CA LEU A 62 6.78 -35.20 -0.15
C LEU A 62 6.34 -36.60 -0.57
N ASN A 63 5.41 -37.17 0.20
CA ASN A 63 4.82 -38.48 -0.11
C ASN A 63 3.71 -38.33 -1.16
N LEU A 64 4.10 -38.05 -2.39
CA LEU A 64 3.17 -37.87 -3.52
C LEU A 64 2.48 -39.17 -3.96
N LYS A 65 2.87 -40.33 -3.39
CA LYS A 65 2.13 -41.58 -3.55
C LYS A 65 0.86 -41.64 -2.71
N ARG A 66 0.81 -40.87 -1.61
CA ARG A 66 -0.30 -40.87 -0.66
C ARG A 66 -1.15 -39.60 -0.74
N TYR A 67 -0.56 -38.47 -1.06
CA TYR A 67 -1.21 -37.18 -1.15
C TYR A 67 -0.82 -36.49 -2.45
N ASP A 68 -1.76 -35.87 -3.14
CA ASP A 68 -1.46 -34.94 -4.22
C ASP A 68 -1.04 -33.57 -3.67
N ILE A 69 -0.45 -32.76 -4.52
CA ILE A 69 0.06 -31.43 -4.16
C ILE A 69 -1.10 -30.50 -3.74
N GLU A 70 -2.23 -30.59 -4.42
CA GLU A 70 -3.41 -29.77 -4.15
C GLU A 70 -3.98 -30.07 -2.76
N THR A 71 -4.06 -31.34 -2.36
CA THR A 71 -4.48 -31.73 -1.03
C THR A 71 -3.52 -31.18 0.04
N ILE A 72 -2.20 -31.28 -0.15
CA ILE A 72 -1.22 -30.76 0.80
C ILE A 72 -1.34 -29.24 0.91
N ALA A 73 -1.45 -28.53 -0.22
CA ALA A 73 -1.58 -27.09 -0.28
C ALA A 73 -2.89 -26.61 0.39
N SER A 74 -4.03 -27.24 0.09
CA SER A 74 -5.32 -26.92 0.68
C SER A 74 -5.34 -27.15 2.20
N GLN A 75 -4.74 -28.24 2.68
CA GLN A 75 -4.62 -28.51 4.12
C GLN A 75 -3.69 -27.50 4.81
N LEU A 76 -2.62 -27.06 4.13
CA LEU A 76 -1.75 -26.02 4.65
C LEU A 76 -2.48 -24.68 4.76
N GLU A 77 -3.24 -24.31 3.75
CA GLU A 77 -4.06 -23.08 3.75
C GLU A 77 -5.08 -23.11 4.88
N HIS A 78 -5.81 -24.21 5.04
CA HIS A 78 -6.75 -24.39 6.15
C HIS A 78 -6.05 -24.28 7.52
N HIS A 79 -4.83 -24.82 7.64
CA HIS A 79 -4.04 -24.71 8.85
C HIS A 79 -3.58 -23.28 9.12
N LEU A 80 -3.16 -22.54 8.09
CA LEU A 80 -2.79 -21.13 8.17
C LEU A 80 -3.97 -20.26 8.61
N GLN A 81 -5.15 -20.47 8.04
CA GLN A 81 -6.36 -19.76 8.44
C GLN A 81 -6.74 -20.03 9.91
N ARG A 82 -6.58 -21.27 10.37
CA ARG A 82 -6.82 -21.63 11.77
C ARG A 82 -5.79 -20.97 12.71
N ASP A 83 -4.51 -20.99 12.34
CA ASP A 83 -3.43 -20.34 13.11
C ASP A 83 -3.66 -18.83 13.23
N ALA A 84 -4.03 -18.18 12.14
CA ALA A 84 -4.37 -16.76 12.10
C ALA A 84 -5.54 -16.42 13.05
N LYS A 85 -6.61 -17.22 13.03
CA LYS A 85 -7.74 -17.05 13.96
C LYS A 85 -7.33 -17.18 15.42
N LEU A 86 -6.49 -18.18 15.74
CA LEU A 86 -5.99 -18.38 17.08
C LEU A 86 -5.10 -17.22 17.52
N LEU A 87 -4.24 -16.72 16.64
CA LEU A 87 -3.37 -15.57 16.93
C LEU A 87 -4.19 -14.33 17.30
N VAL A 88 -5.26 -14.03 16.54
CA VAL A 88 -6.20 -12.94 16.83
C VAL A 88 -6.89 -13.18 18.17
N ALA A 89 -7.37 -14.40 18.44
CA ALA A 89 -8.08 -14.71 19.67
C ALA A 89 -7.17 -14.58 20.91
N VAL A 90 -5.91 -15.02 20.82
CA VAL A 90 -4.93 -14.85 21.91
C VAL A 90 -4.59 -13.38 22.11
N GLY A 91 -4.35 -12.62 21.03
CA GLY A 91 -4.12 -11.17 21.08
C GLY A 91 -5.28 -10.43 21.72
N TYR A 92 -6.50 -10.76 21.32
CA TYR A 92 -7.72 -10.18 21.87
C TYR A 92 -7.84 -10.48 23.37
N HIS A 93 -7.65 -11.74 23.78
CA HIS A 93 -7.69 -12.14 25.18
C HIS A 93 -6.67 -11.38 26.04
N LEU A 94 -5.43 -11.23 25.54
CA LEU A 94 -4.37 -10.52 26.25
C LEU A 94 -4.65 -9.01 26.34
N LEU A 95 -5.14 -8.36 25.28
CA LEU A 95 -5.38 -6.94 25.24
C LEU A 95 -6.68 -6.52 25.93
N MET A 96 -7.70 -7.39 25.95
CA MET A 96 -8.98 -7.14 26.63
C MET A 96 -8.95 -7.44 28.12
N SER A 97 -8.08 -8.33 28.58
CA SER A 97 -8.00 -8.72 29.99
C SER A 97 -7.58 -7.53 30.87
N ASN A 98 -8.30 -7.34 31.97
CA ASN A 98 -7.90 -6.44 33.05
C ASN A 98 -7.03 -7.13 34.10
N GLU A 99 -6.90 -8.45 34.02
CA GLU A 99 -6.11 -9.27 34.94
C GLU A 99 -4.79 -9.67 34.29
N VAL A 100 -3.81 -9.98 35.10
CA VAL A 100 -2.49 -10.40 34.62
C VAL A 100 -2.58 -11.88 34.23
N ASN A 101 -2.47 -12.16 32.95
CA ASN A 101 -2.41 -13.53 32.43
C ASN A 101 -1.00 -14.12 32.61
N THR A 102 -0.92 -15.40 32.86
CA THR A 102 0.34 -16.15 32.79
C THR A 102 0.39 -17.00 31.51
N ILE A 103 1.57 -17.50 31.14
CA ILE A 103 1.70 -18.48 30.04
C ILE A 103 0.84 -19.72 30.32
N GLN A 104 0.72 -20.12 31.60
CA GLN A 104 -0.10 -21.27 31.98
C GLN A 104 -1.61 -21.00 31.74
N ASP A 105 -2.08 -19.79 31.96
CA ASP A 105 -3.47 -19.43 31.70
C ASP A 105 -3.77 -19.50 30.19
N ILE A 106 -2.85 -19.04 29.34
CA ILE A 106 -2.97 -19.14 27.87
C ILE A 106 -2.96 -20.62 27.44
N VAL A 107 -2.08 -21.43 28.02
CA VAL A 107 -2.02 -22.91 27.79
C VAL A 107 -3.37 -23.55 28.10
N GLN A 108 -3.95 -23.23 29.25
CA GLN A 108 -5.23 -23.81 29.68
C GLN A 108 -6.42 -23.28 28.85
N HIS A 109 -6.49 -21.97 28.62
CA HIS A 109 -7.61 -21.36 27.95
C HIS A 109 -7.73 -21.78 26.47
N PHE A 110 -6.58 -21.90 25.76
CA PHE A 110 -6.55 -22.23 24.34
C PHE A 110 -6.17 -23.69 24.06
N ASN A 111 -5.94 -24.49 25.11
CA ASN A 111 -5.49 -25.89 25.02
C ASN A 111 -4.20 -26.02 24.18
N PHE A 112 -3.22 -25.17 24.46
CA PHE A 112 -1.92 -25.15 23.81
C PHE A 112 -0.89 -25.94 24.58
N THR A 113 0.20 -26.32 23.89
CA THR A 113 1.46 -26.63 24.56
C THR A 113 2.12 -25.33 25.03
N LYS A 114 3.00 -25.42 26.05
CA LYS A 114 3.76 -24.23 26.50
C LYS A 114 4.54 -23.57 25.39
N LYS A 115 5.06 -24.35 24.43
CA LYS A 115 5.82 -23.83 23.28
C LYS A 115 4.94 -23.05 22.31
N GLU A 116 3.74 -23.55 22.03
CA GLU A 116 2.78 -22.82 21.18
C GLU A 116 2.33 -21.52 21.84
N ALA A 117 2.00 -21.56 23.13
CA ALA A 117 1.63 -20.35 23.88
C ALA A 117 2.74 -19.28 23.84
N MET A 118 4.00 -19.68 23.98
CA MET A 118 5.14 -18.76 23.86
C MET A 118 5.27 -18.17 22.46
N ASP A 119 5.15 -19.00 21.40
CA ASP A 119 5.21 -18.55 19.99
C ASP A 119 4.13 -17.49 19.68
N TYR A 120 2.88 -17.74 20.11
CA TYR A 120 1.80 -16.77 19.94
C TYR A 120 2.08 -15.46 20.69
N VAL A 121 2.52 -15.55 21.95
CA VAL A 121 2.82 -14.35 22.75
C VAL A 121 3.97 -13.54 22.16
N GLU A 122 5.04 -14.19 21.66
CA GLU A 122 6.16 -13.50 21.01
C GLU A 122 5.73 -12.78 19.72
N ARG A 123 4.90 -13.41 18.91
CA ARG A 123 4.34 -12.79 17.67
C ARG A 123 3.46 -11.59 17.99
N ILE A 124 2.60 -11.70 19.02
CA ILE A 124 1.75 -10.61 19.47
C ILE A 124 2.58 -9.49 20.09
N GLN A 125 3.63 -9.81 20.84
CA GLN A 125 4.55 -8.83 21.41
C GLN A 125 5.19 -7.96 20.32
N ALA A 126 5.75 -8.58 19.29
CA ALA A 126 6.37 -7.86 18.16
C ALA A 126 5.35 -6.95 17.44
N TRP A 127 4.11 -7.42 17.29
CA TRP A 127 3.06 -6.62 16.67
C TRP A 127 2.58 -5.46 17.58
N CYS A 128 2.47 -5.66 18.89
CA CYS A 128 2.06 -4.64 19.85
C CYS A 128 3.00 -3.43 19.88
N GLU A 129 4.30 -3.62 19.57
CA GLU A 129 5.26 -2.53 19.50
C GLU A 129 4.89 -1.48 18.44
N THR A 130 4.24 -1.90 17.35
CA THR A 130 3.75 -0.99 16.29
C THR A 130 2.65 -0.04 16.78
N PHE A 131 1.98 -0.37 17.88
CA PHE A 131 0.95 0.44 18.54
C PHE A 131 1.46 1.13 19.81
N HIS A 132 2.78 1.21 20.00
CA HIS A 132 3.38 1.78 21.23
C HIS A 132 2.90 1.07 22.52
N ILE A 133 2.63 -0.23 22.43
CA ILE A 133 2.25 -1.09 23.54
C ILE A 133 3.43 -2.00 23.86
N LYS A 134 3.83 -2.03 25.14
CA LYS A 134 4.85 -2.94 25.64
C LYS A 134 4.18 -4.15 26.27
N LEU A 135 4.34 -5.30 25.65
CA LEU A 135 3.93 -6.59 26.20
C LEU A 135 5.18 -7.31 26.72
N MET A 136 5.23 -7.65 28.00
CA MET A 136 6.42 -8.21 28.65
C MET A 136 6.05 -9.40 29.51
N ILE A 137 6.84 -10.49 29.41
CA ILE A 137 6.73 -11.63 30.31
C ILE A 137 7.64 -11.36 31.52
N LYS A 138 7.05 -11.01 32.66
CA LYS A 138 7.78 -10.76 33.92
C LYS A 138 7.74 -12.00 34.81
N GLN A 139 8.91 -12.45 35.26
CA GLN A 139 9.02 -13.58 36.17
C GLN A 139 8.19 -13.34 37.43
N ARG A 140 7.38 -14.32 37.83
CA ARG A 140 6.42 -14.29 38.97
C ARG A 140 5.27 -13.30 38.86
N LYS A 141 5.22 -12.47 37.82
CA LYS A 141 4.14 -11.48 37.57
C LYS A 141 3.26 -11.84 36.37
N GLY A 142 3.72 -12.75 35.50
CA GLY A 142 3.00 -13.11 34.29
C GLY A 142 3.24 -12.16 33.11
N ILE A 143 2.26 -12.08 32.20
CA ILE A 143 2.28 -11.26 31.01
C ILE A 143 1.70 -9.90 31.35
N VAL A 144 2.54 -8.86 31.30
CA VAL A 144 2.18 -7.48 31.63
C VAL A 144 2.04 -6.70 30.33
N VAL A 145 0.92 -6.02 30.15
CA VAL A 145 0.63 -5.15 29.01
C VAL A 145 0.65 -3.70 29.49
N GLU A 146 1.56 -2.90 28.95
CA GLU A 146 1.73 -1.48 29.30
C GLU A 146 1.48 -0.61 28.05
N GLY A 147 0.52 0.29 28.12
CA GLY A 147 0.16 1.22 27.04
C GLY A 147 -0.98 2.14 27.44
N SER A 148 -1.18 3.24 26.73
CA SER A 148 -2.33 4.10 26.95
C SER A 148 -3.64 3.37 26.59
N LYS A 149 -4.76 3.77 27.20
CA LYS A 149 -6.07 3.20 26.87
C LYS A 149 -6.42 3.36 25.39
N THR A 150 -6.03 4.47 24.78
CA THR A 150 -6.21 4.75 23.36
C THR A 150 -5.39 3.79 22.49
N HIS A 151 -4.10 3.59 22.81
CA HIS A 151 -3.25 2.65 22.09
C HIS A 151 -3.78 1.22 22.17
N LEU A 152 -4.24 0.80 23.35
CA LEU A 152 -4.84 -0.52 23.56
C LEU A 152 -6.13 -0.69 22.73
N THR A 153 -7.02 0.31 22.72
CA THR A 153 -8.24 0.28 21.91
C THR A 153 -7.91 0.22 20.42
N ASN A 154 -6.96 1.04 19.96
CA ASN A 154 -6.48 0.99 18.58
C ASN A 154 -5.91 -0.39 18.20
N ALA A 155 -5.06 -0.96 19.04
CA ALA A 155 -4.52 -2.30 18.80
C ALA A 155 -5.63 -3.36 18.71
N ILE A 156 -6.61 -3.34 19.61
CA ILE A 156 -7.74 -4.28 19.58
C ILE A 156 -8.51 -4.17 18.26
N LEU A 157 -8.81 -2.97 17.80
CA LEU A 157 -9.53 -2.74 16.53
C LEU A 157 -8.74 -3.23 15.30
N HIS A 158 -7.41 -3.30 15.40
CA HIS A 158 -6.54 -3.67 14.30
C HIS A 158 -5.96 -5.09 14.39
N LEU A 159 -6.41 -5.90 15.35
CA LEU A 159 -5.96 -7.29 15.51
C LEU A 159 -6.13 -8.17 14.26
N ASN A 160 -7.08 -7.82 13.37
CA ASN A 160 -7.25 -8.52 12.09
C ASN A 160 -5.99 -8.48 11.21
N GLN A 161 -5.09 -7.51 11.39
CA GLN A 161 -3.79 -7.48 10.70
C GLN A 161 -2.92 -8.72 10.98
N LEU A 162 -3.05 -9.33 12.16
CA LEU A 162 -2.36 -10.56 12.51
C LEU A 162 -2.85 -11.78 11.71
N ALA A 163 -4.04 -11.68 11.13
CA ALA A 163 -4.73 -12.78 10.45
C ALA A 163 -4.86 -12.60 8.94
N GLY A 164 -4.37 -11.53 8.37
CA GLY A 164 -4.61 -11.18 6.97
C GLY A 164 -6.10 -11.16 6.63
N ASP A 165 -6.83 -10.26 6.40
CA ASP A 165 -8.20 -10.12 5.85
C ASP A 165 -9.34 -10.93 6.50
N SER A 166 -9.44 -11.03 7.79
CA SER A 166 -10.57 -11.71 8.42
C SER A 166 -11.31 -10.84 9.44
N HIS A 167 -12.63 -10.80 9.36
CA HIS A 167 -13.53 -10.11 10.31
C HIS A 167 -13.67 -10.86 11.65
N HIS A 168 -12.56 -11.38 12.20
CA HIS A 168 -12.62 -12.16 13.43
C HIS A 168 -12.74 -11.31 14.67
N VAL A 169 -12.08 -10.16 14.68
CA VAL A 169 -12.09 -9.22 15.81
C VAL A 169 -13.49 -8.66 16.04
N GLU A 170 -14.20 -8.30 14.99
CA GLU A 170 -15.56 -7.79 15.06
C GLU A 170 -16.49 -8.81 15.74
N THR A 171 -16.35 -10.08 15.38
CA THR A 171 -17.11 -11.16 16.02
C THR A 171 -16.78 -11.31 17.50
N LEU A 172 -15.50 -11.21 17.88
CA LEU A 172 -15.08 -11.26 19.27
C LEU A 172 -15.66 -10.09 20.08
N ILE A 173 -15.60 -8.88 19.54
CA ILE A 173 -16.15 -7.68 20.18
C ILE A 173 -17.66 -7.77 20.33
N LEU A 174 -18.38 -8.22 19.30
CA LEU A 174 -19.83 -8.41 19.36
C LEU A 174 -20.26 -9.44 20.39
N ASN A 175 -19.42 -10.45 20.68
CA ASN A 175 -19.66 -11.48 21.69
C ASN A 175 -19.36 -10.99 23.14
N GLU A 176 -18.80 -9.80 23.33
CA GLU A 176 -18.59 -9.21 24.66
C GLU A 176 -19.89 -8.88 25.39
N LEU A 177 -20.97 -8.70 24.66
CA LEU A 177 -22.29 -8.44 25.19
C LEU A 177 -23.27 -9.55 24.79
N PRO A 178 -24.33 -9.78 25.60
CA PRO A 178 -25.43 -10.66 25.21
C PRO A 178 -25.99 -10.25 23.86
N GLN A 179 -26.29 -11.20 22.98
CA GLN A 179 -26.80 -10.92 21.63
C GLN A 179 -28.06 -10.05 21.62
N ALA A 180 -28.94 -10.21 22.64
CA ALA A 180 -30.12 -9.36 22.80
C ALA A 180 -29.74 -7.89 23.02
N HIS A 181 -28.67 -7.62 23.79
CA HIS A 181 -28.16 -6.25 24.01
C HIS A 181 -27.57 -5.68 22.73
N VAL A 182 -26.77 -6.46 22.01
CA VAL A 182 -26.19 -6.06 20.71
C VAL A 182 -27.28 -5.66 19.72
N GLN A 183 -28.33 -6.48 19.60
CA GLN A 183 -29.46 -6.18 18.70
C GLN A 183 -30.24 -4.92 19.13
N THR A 184 -30.46 -4.76 20.44
CA THR A 184 -31.13 -3.58 20.99
C THR A 184 -30.32 -2.32 20.71
N ILE A 185 -28.99 -2.34 20.96
CA ILE A 185 -28.10 -1.19 20.71
C ILE A 185 -28.11 -0.86 19.22
N ARG A 186 -27.96 -1.87 18.33
CA ARG A 186 -28.04 -1.68 16.88
C ARG A 186 -29.34 -1.03 16.44
N HIS A 187 -30.46 -1.45 17.01
CA HIS A 187 -31.77 -0.87 16.70
C HIS A 187 -31.86 0.59 17.19
N LEU A 188 -31.40 0.87 18.39
CA LEU A 188 -31.37 2.24 18.95
C LEU A 188 -30.50 3.18 18.11
N LEU A 189 -29.32 2.72 17.68
CA LEU A 189 -28.45 3.49 16.78
C LEU A 189 -29.17 3.87 15.49
N LYS A 190 -29.78 2.91 14.82
CA LYS A 190 -30.53 3.16 13.58
C LYS A 190 -31.70 4.12 13.83
N GLN A 191 -32.51 3.88 14.86
CA GLN A 191 -33.63 4.71 15.21
C GLN A 191 -33.23 6.17 15.43
N GLN A 192 -32.14 6.41 16.17
CA GLN A 192 -31.69 7.77 16.44
C GLN A 192 -31.08 8.43 15.20
N LEU A 193 -30.30 7.71 14.41
CA LEU A 193 -29.76 8.25 13.17
C LEU A 193 -30.87 8.62 12.16
N ASP A 194 -31.91 7.78 12.03
CA ASP A 194 -33.08 8.06 11.20
C ASP A 194 -33.86 9.29 11.71
N GLN A 195 -34.06 9.41 13.05
CA GLN A 195 -34.75 10.54 13.67
C GLN A 195 -34.05 11.88 13.37
N TYR A 196 -32.72 11.87 13.26
CA TYR A 196 -31.91 13.04 12.94
C TYR A 196 -31.60 13.19 11.43
N ASP A 197 -32.30 12.45 10.57
CA ASP A 197 -32.11 12.47 9.10
C ASP A 197 -30.63 12.28 8.67
N MET A 198 -29.98 11.29 9.28
CA MET A 198 -28.59 10.94 8.98
C MET A 198 -28.56 9.81 7.95
N ARG A 199 -27.90 10.06 6.80
CA ARG A 199 -27.66 9.00 5.80
C ARG A 199 -26.49 8.13 6.24
N TYR A 200 -26.65 6.82 6.13
CA TYR A 200 -25.61 5.86 6.51
C TYR A 200 -25.60 4.61 5.64
N ALA A 201 -24.43 4.03 5.47
CA ALA A 201 -24.26 2.68 4.97
C ALA A 201 -24.32 1.65 6.11
N SER A 202 -24.77 0.44 5.83
CA SER A 202 -24.85 -0.63 6.85
C SER A 202 -23.50 -0.88 7.54
N ILE A 203 -22.38 -0.78 6.82
CA ILE A 203 -21.04 -0.96 7.36
C ILE A 203 -20.68 0.10 8.41
N GLN A 204 -21.13 1.34 8.26
CA GLN A 204 -20.88 2.41 9.22
C GLN A 204 -21.60 2.16 10.56
N ILE A 205 -22.79 1.58 10.51
CA ILE A 205 -23.53 1.17 11.73
C ILE A 205 -22.77 0.07 12.48
N GLU A 206 -22.28 -0.94 11.76
CA GLU A 206 -21.53 -2.04 12.39
C GLU A 206 -20.21 -1.54 13.00
N GLN A 207 -19.49 -0.67 12.30
CA GLN A 207 -18.27 -0.04 12.83
C GLN A 207 -18.57 0.81 14.07
N LEU A 208 -19.62 1.62 14.05
CA LEU A 208 -20.02 2.44 15.20
C LEU A 208 -20.43 1.57 16.39
N LEU A 209 -21.16 0.48 16.13
CA LEU A 209 -21.56 -0.50 17.14
C LEU A 209 -20.35 -1.15 17.81
N ILE A 210 -19.35 -1.57 17.03
CA ILE A 210 -18.10 -2.15 17.53
C ILE A 210 -17.38 -1.16 18.46
N HIS A 211 -17.22 0.08 18.03
CA HIS A 211 -16.60 1.12 18.84
C HIS A 211 -17.41 1.39 20.14
N PHE A 212 -18.73 1.39 20.04
CA PHE A 212 -19.59 1.62 21.21
C PHE A 212 -19.48 0.48 22.23
N ILE A 213 -19.43 -0.79 21.79
CA ILE A 213 -19.21 -1.95 22.67
C ILE A 213 -17.85 -1.84 23.39
N LEU A 214 -16.81 -1.42 22.67
CA LEU A 214 -15.50 -1.20 23.30
C LEU A 214 -15.54 -0.08 24.33
N LEU A 215 -16.28 1.02 24.10
CA LEU A 215 -16.47 2.06 25.10
C LEU A 215 -17.21 1.56 26.35
N ILE A 216 -18.20 0.67 26.19
CA ILE A 216 -18.90 0.04 27.32
C ILE A 216 -17.94 -0.82 28.15
N LYS A 217 -17.12 -1.62 27.49
CA LYS A 217 -16.22 -2.60 28.15
C LYS A 217 -14.94 -1.96 28.68
N ARG A 218 -14.45 -0.94 28.02
CA ARG A 218 -13.23 -0.22 28.39
C ARG A 218 -13.49 1.28 28.46
N PRO A 219 -14.15 1.79 29.51
CA PRO A 219 -14.41 3.21 29.68
C PRO A 219 -13.11 4.01 29.63
N GLN A 220 -13.07 5.01 28.77
CA GLN A 220 -11.96 5.94 28.65
C GLN A 220 -12.30 7.24 29.36
N GLN A 221 -11.30 7.92 29.90
CA GLN A 221 -11.46 9.28 30.38
C GLN A 221 -11.36 10.26 29.22
N LYS A 222 -12.06 11.38 29.33
CA LYS A 222 -12.06 12.46 28.34
C LYS A 222 -10.63 12.97 28.11
N GLY A 223 -10.16 12.99 26.89
CA GLY A 223 -8.96 13.73 26.47
C GLY A 223 -9.27 15.22 26.24
N ASP A 224 -8.22 16.06 26.16
CA ASP A 224 -8.33 17.52 26.32
C ASP A 224 -9.01 18.24 25.17
N THR A 225 -9.48 17.88 24.15
CA THR A 225 -10.25 18.66 23.15
C THR A 225 -10.87 17.77 22.08
N LEU A 226 -12.14 17.49 22.23
CA LEU A 226 -12.90 16.80 21.19
C LEU A 226 -13.70 17.83 20.39
N PHE A 227 -13.53 17.83 19.08
CA PHE A 227 -14.36 18.59 18.15
C PHE A 227 -15.72 17.92 18.04
N ILE A 228 -16.69 18.37 18.81
CA ILE A 228 -18.00 17.73 18.92
C ILE A 228 -19.04 18.64 18.27
N ASN A 229 -19.68 18.11 17.25
CA ASN A 229 -20.85 18.73 16.64
C ASN A 229 -22.06 18.57 17.57
N THR A 230 -22.86 19.63 17.72
CA THR A 230 -24.07 19.63 18.58
C THR A 230 -25.04 18.51 18.22
N LYS A 231 -25.25 18.22 16.93
CA LYS A 231 -26.10 17.14 16.43
C LYS A 231 -25.57 15.76 16.83
N ALA A 232 -24.27 15.53 16.63
CA ALA A 232 -23.60 14.28 17.04
C ALA A 232 -23.68 14.08 18.57
N LYS A 233 -23.54 15.17 19.36
CA LYS A 233 -23.66 15.12 20.82
C LYS A 233 -25.07 14.74 21.25
N GLN A 234 -26.10 15.30 20.61
CA GLN A 234 -27.49 14.99 20.92
C GLN A 234 -27.81 13.53 20.60
N ILE A 235 -27.40 13.03 19.42
CA ILE A 235 -27.58 11.62 19.04
C ILE A 235 -26.90 10.69 20.07
N ALA A 236 -25.66 10.98 20.45
CA ALA A 236 -24.93 10.19 21.44
C ALA A 236 -25.64 10.17 22.79
N HIS A 237 -26.10 11.33 23.25
CA HIS A 237 -26.87 11.46 24.52
C HIS A 237 -28.14 10.60 24.48
N ASP A 238 -28.94 10.71 23.41
CA ASP A 238 -30.20 10.00 23.30
C ASP A 238 -30.00 8.47 23.22
N VAL A 239 -28.98 8.01 22.46
CA VAL A 239 -28.62 6.59 22.41
C VAL A 239 -28.19 6.09 23.79
N ILE A 240 -27.30 6.79 24.46
CA ILE A 240 -26.74 6.38 25.78
C ILE A 240 -27.84 6.38 26.84
N GLN A 241 -28.69 7.39 26.86
CA GLN A 241 -29.83 7.43 27.77
C GLN A 241 -30.79 6.25 27.55
N ALA A 242 -31.08 5.91 26.28
CA ALA A 242 -31.91 4.77 25.94
C ALA A 242 -31.25 3.43 26.33
N VAL A 243 -29.93 3.30 26.14
CA VAL A 243 -29.16 2.12 26.54
C VAL A 243 -29.15 1.96 28.07
N ASN A 244 -28.87 3.04 28.81
CA ASN A 244 -28.92 3.01 30.27
C ASN A 244 -30.30 2.61 30.79
N THR A 245 -31.37 3.15 30.19
CA THR A 245 -32.75 2.91 30.64
C THR A 245 -33.21 1.51 30.30
N LYS A 246 -32.98 1.02 29.06
CA LYS A 246 -33.49 -0.27 28.56
C LYS A 246 -32.66 -1.47 28.95
N LEU A 247 -31.34 -1.29 29.07
CA LEU A 247 -30.39 -2.39 29.29
C LEU A 247 -29.70 -2.36 30.66
N GLY A 248 -29.96 -1.31 31.47
CA GLY A 248 -29.42 -1.19 32.84
C GLY A 248 -27.94 -0.86 32.92
N TYR A 249 -27.35 -0.31 31.86
CA TYR A 249 -25.98 0.20 31.89
C TYR A 249 -25.92 1.52 32.63
N HIS A 250 -24.73 1.91 33.12
CA HIS A 250 -24.48 3.16 33.82
C HIS A 250 -23.37 3.95 33.10
N LEU A 251 -23.61 4.24 31.81
CA LEU A 251 -22.67 4.99 30.99
C LEU A 251 -22.70 6.48 31.36
N THR A 252 -21.52 7.09 31.46
CA THR A 252 -21.30 8.43 31.96
C THR A 252 -21.26 9.49 30.85
N GLU A 253 -21.20 10.77 31.23
CA GLU A 253 -21.04 11.91 30.30
C GLU A 253 -19.70 11.83 29.51
N ASP A 254 -18.66 11.23 30.09
CA ASP A 254 -17.43 10.96 29.33
C ASP A 254 -17.69 9.99 28.15
N THR A 255 -18.53 8.98 28.36
CA THR A 255 -18.94 8.07 27.28
C THR A 255 -19.77 8.80 26.23
N VAL A 256 -20.69 9.71 26.63
CA VAL A 256 -21.43 10.56 25.68
C VAL A 256 -20.48 11.38 24.83
N THR A 257 -19.49 12.01 25.46
CA THR A 257 -18.50 12.84 24.78
C THR A 257 -17.68 12.04 23.75
N LEU A 258 -17.14 10.89 24.16
CA LEU A 258 -16.35 10.02 23.26
C LEU A 258 -17.21 9.43 22.15
N PHE A 259 -18.43 9.02 22.47
CA PHE A 259 -19.34 8.45 21.48
C PHE A 259 -19.84 9.50 20.48
N SER A 260 -20.06 10.74 20.92
CA SER A 260 -20.40 11.85 20.03
C SER A 260 -19.27 12.17 19.03
N PHE A 261 -18.02 12.09 19.48
CA PHE A 261 -16.87 12.19 18.58
C PHE A 261 -16.87 11.08 17.54
N LEU A 262 -17.12 9.82 17.93
CA LEU A 262 -17.18 8.68 16.99
C LEU A 262 -18.33 8.84 15.99
N ILE A 263 -19.50 9.32 16.41
CA ILE A 263 -20.62 9.64 15.50
C ILE A 263 -20.17 10.71 14.51
N GLY A 264 -19.59 11.81 15.01
CA GLY A 264 -19.06 12.88 14.17
C GLY A 264 -18.07 12.35 13.13
N TYR A 265 -17.14 11.51 13.57
CA TYR A 265 -16.12 10.90 12.72
C TYR A 265 -16.71 9.99 11.61
N HIS A 266 -17.62 9.08 11.97
CA HIS A 266 -18.20 8.14 11.01
C HIS A 266 -19.15 8.81 10.00
N PHE A 267 -19.81 9.90 10.39
CA PHE A 267 -20.81 10.57 9.55
C PHE A 267 -20.40 11.96 9.06
N ASN A 268 -19.13 12.32 9.17
CA ASN A 268 -18.61 13.64 8.80
C ASN A 268 -19.36 14.81 9.46
N GLN A 269 -19.83 14.61 10.71
CA GLN A 269 -20.56 15.60 11.51
C GLN A 269 -19.62 16.20 12.56
N PHE A 270 -18.63 16.96 12.13
CA PHE A 270 -17.74 17.70 13.02
C PHE A 270 -17.67 19.16 12.60
N ASP A 271 -17.56 20.04 13.60
CA ASP A 271 -17.32 21.45 13.37
C ASP A 271 -15.82 21.72 13.51
N LEU A 272 -15.17 21.95 12.39
CA LEU A 272 -13.74 22.24 12.38
C LEU A 272 -13.41 23.70 12.73
N GLY A 273 -14.40 24.59 12.78
CA GLY A 273 -14.22 25.98 13.21
C GLY A 273 -12.94 26.64 12.69
N PHE A 274 -12.05 27.02 13.60
CA PHE A 274 -10.75 27.62 13.28
C PHE A 274 -9.82 26.69 12.50
N GLN A 275 -9.94 25.38 12.64
CA GLN A 275 -9.09 24.39 11.95
C GLN A 275 -9.39 24.29 10.46
N LYS A 276 -10.55 24.76 10.01
CA LYS A 276 -10.90 24.76 8.59
C LYS A 276 -9.84 25.46 7.73
N HIS A 277 -9.46 26.66 8.12
CA HIS A 277 -8.42 27.42 7.40
C HIS A 277 -7.05 26.75 7.47
N PHE A 278 -6.72 26.13 8.61
CA PHE A 278 -5.49 25.36 8.73
C PHE A 278 -5.47 24.18 7.77
N ILE A 279 -6.56 23.42 7.72
CA ILE A 279 -6.69 22.23 6.86
C ILE A 279 -6.64 22.64 5.38
N GLU A 280 -7.37 23.68 4.99
CA GLU A 280 -7.33 24.24 3.63
C GLU A 280 -5.91 24.67 3.24
N SER A 281 -5.24 25.40 4.13
CA SER A 281 -3.86 25.85 3.92
C SER A 281 -2.87 24.67 3.83
N TYR A 282 -3.03 23.65 4.68
CA TYR A 282 -2.18 22.46 4.65
C TYR A 282 -2.34 21.68 3.35
N VAL A 283 -3.58 21.43 2.92
CA VAL A 283 -3.88 20.73 1.68
C VAL A 283 -3.33 21.47 0.46
N ASN A 284 -3.50 22.79 0.40
CA ASN A 284 -2.98 23.59 -0.69
C ASN A 284 -1.44 23.54 -0.75
N ARG A 285 -0.77 23.69 0.42
CA ARG A 285 0.69 23.55 0.50
C ARG A 285 1.19 22.15 0.13
N LEU A 286 0.45 21.12 0.52
CA LEU A 286 0.78 19.75 0.14
C LEU A 286 0.70 19.57 -1.38
N ILE A 287 -0.37 20.09 -2.01
CA ILE A 287 -0.51 20.05 -3.46
C ILE A 287 0.65 20.80 -4.14
N GLU A 288 0.97 22.02 -3.71
CA GLU A 288 2.07 22.82 -4.25
C GLU A 288 3.44 22.14 -4.09
N ASP A 289 3.70 21.51 -2.96
CA ASP A 289 4.98 20.83 -2.71
C ASP A 289 5.10 19.55 -3.55
N VAL A 290 4.02 18.78 -3.67
CA VAL A 290 3.96 17.59 -4.55
C VAL A 290 4.09 18.00 -6.02
N GLU A 291 3.41 19.07 -6.48
CA GLU A 291 3.56 19.61 -7.85
C GLU A 291 5.02 19.88 -8.22
N LYS A 292 5.73 20.55 -7.33
CA LYS A 292 7.15 20.87 -7.53
C LYS A 292 8.00 19.61 -7.64
N ARG A 293 7.74 18.61 -6.77
CA ARG A 293 8.52 17.36 -6.72
C ARG A 293 8.23 16.41 -7.88
N VAL A 294 7.01 16.44 -8.44
CA VAL A 294 6.64 15.53 -9.55
C VAL A 294 6.67 16.23 -10.92
N GLU A 295 6.91 17.55 -10.96
CA GLU A 295 6.86 18.39 -12.15
C GLU A 295 5.53 18.24 -12.93
N MET A 296 4.42 18.18 -12.18
CA MET A 296 3.06 18.11 -12.75
C MET A 296 2.18 19.12 -12.04
N SER A 297 1.25 19.77 -12.77
CA SER A 297 0.33 20.73 -12.17
C SER A 297 -0.96 20.08 -11.72
N PHE A 298 -1.29 20.21 -10.43
CA PHE A 298 -2.52 19.73 -9.80
C PHE A 298 -3.41 20.88 -9.30
N SER A 299 -2.92 22.12 -9.29
CA SER A 299 -3.59 23.30 -8.71
C SER A 299 -4.94 23.61 -9.34
N HIS A 300 -5.20 23.13 -10.56
CA HIS A 300 -6.47 23.31 -11.26
C HIS A 300 -7.41 22.11 -11.16
N ASP A 301 -7.02 21.03 -10.45
CA ASP A 301 -7.86 19.85 -10.23
C ASP A 301 -8.76 20.05 -8.99
N ALA A 302 -9.92 20.66 -9.18
CA ALA A 302 -10.89 20.90 -8.13
C ALA A 302 -11.34 19.60 -7.42
N LEU A 303 -11.39 18.48 -8.14
CA LEU A 303 -11.78 17.19 -7.59
C LEU A 303 -10.69 16.63 -6.64
N LEU A 304 -9.41 16.81 -7.00
CA LEU A 304 -8.31 16.47 -6.10
C LEU A 304 -8.36 17.31 -4.83
N GLN A 305 -8.53 18.63 -4.95
CA GLN A 305 -8.60 19.53 -3.80
C GLN A 305 -9.74 19.15 -2.84
N GLU A 306 -10.94 18.91 -3.38
CA GLU A 306 -12.12 18.52 -2.58
C GLU A 306 -11.91 17.17 -1.87
N ASN A 307 -11.39 16.18 -2.60
CA ASN A 307 -11.12 14.86 -2.04
C ASN A 307 -10.04 14.89 -0.98
N LEU A 308 -8.94 15.60 -1.21
CA LEU A 308 -7.87 15.77 -0.22
C LEU A 308 -8.35 16.53 1.01
N TYR A 309 -9.13 17.59 0.83
CA TYR A 309 -9.72 18.33 1.94
C TYR A 309 -10.62 17.44 2.80
N SER A 310 -11.52 16.69 2.18
CA SER A 310 -12.41 15.74 2.87
C SER A 310 -11.64 14.65 3.60
N HIS A 311 -10.61 14.09 2.95
CA HIS A 311 -9.75 13.05 3.55
C HIS A 311 -8.92 13.62 4.70
N PHE A 312 -8.22 14.72 4.48
CA PHE A 312 -7.32 15.31 5.47
C PHE A 312 -8.07 15.87 6.70
N SER A 313 -9.30 16.32 6.55
CA SER A 313 -10.16 16.69 7.67
C SER A 313 -10.32 15.55 8.67
N ARG A 314 -10.54 14.33 8.17
CA ARG A 314 -10.62 13.12 9.01
C ARG A 314 -9.26 12.69 9.56
N THR A 315 -8.22 12.79 8.73
CA THR A 315 -6.84 12.52 9.14
C THR A 315 -6.42 13.44 10.28
N TYR A 316 -6.71 14.74 10.19
CA TYR A 316 -6.44 15.70 11.24
C TYR A 316 -7.10 15.31 12.57
N LEU A 317 -8.37 14.90 12.53
CA LEU A 317 -9.07 14.44 13.74
C LEU A 317 -8.42 13.16 14.32
N ARG A 318 -8.02 12.20 13.48
CA ARG A 318 -7.33 10.99 13.96
C ARG A 318 -6.01 11.32 14.63
N VAL A 319 -5.19 12.13 13.98
CA VAL A 319 -3.87 12.51 14.51
C VAL A 319 -4.01 13.24 15.85
N THR A 320 -4.91 14.23 15.95
CA THR A 320 -5.12 14.99 17.18
C THR A 320 -5.69 14.16 18.32
N GLN A 321 -6.40 13.08 18.03
CA GLN A 321 -6.96 12.16 19.03
C GLN A 321 -6.12 10.89 19.21
N SER A 322 -4.92 10.85 18.65
CA SER A 322 -4.02 9.67 18.68
C SER A 322 -4.69 8.37 18.20
N MET A 323 -5.63 8.50 17.27
CA MET A 323 -6.27 7.36 16.61
C MET A 323 -5.38 6.90 15.46
N SER A 324 -5.14 5.60 15.33
CA SER A 324 -4.47 5.03 14.18
C SER A 324 -5.48 4.61 13.10
N LEU A 325 -5.09 4.75 11.85
CA LEU A 325 -5.76 4.18 10.70
C LEU A 325 -4.85 3.12 10.11
N THR A 326 -5.41 2.03 9.62
CA THR A 326 -4.67 1.05 8.82
C THR A 326 -5.24 1.01 7.42
N ASN A 327 -4.35 0.86 6.47
CA ASN A 327 -4.70 0.67 5.08
C ASN A 327 -4.16 -0.69 4.63
N PRO A 328 -5.02 -1.70 4.41
CA PRO A 328 -4.57 -3.02 3.99
C PRO A 328 -3.85 -3.00 2.63
N LEU A 329 -4.04 -1.95 1.84
CA LEU A 329 -3.44 -1.77 0.52
C LEU A 329 -2.10 -1.02 0.55
N THR A 330 -1.59 -0.62 1.73
CA THR A 330 -0.35 0.19 1.82
C THR A 330 0.82 -0.43 1.07
N GLN A 331 1.05 -1.74 1.25
CA GLN A 331 2.16 -2.42 0.57
C GLN A 331 1.94 -2.49 -0.95
N ASP A 332 0.71 -2.77 -1.39
CA ASP A 332 0.36 -2.80 -2.81
C ASP A 332 0.48 -1.42 -3.46
N ILE A 333 0.09 -0.35 -2.75
CA ILE A 333 0.22 1.02 -3.22
C ILE A 333 1.70 1.42 -3.33
N LYS A 334 2.52 1.08 -2.34
CA LYS A 334 3.97 1.32 -2.38
C LYS A 334 4.64 0.57 -3.53
N ALA A 335 4.24 -0.68 -3.76
CA ALA A 335 4.76 -1.50 -4.86
C ALA A 335 4.35 -0.96 -6.24
N ARG A 336 3.08 -0.54 -6.37
CA ARG A 336 2.51 -0.12 -7.66
C ARG A 336 2.83 1.33 -8.03
N TYR A 337 2.94 2.22 -7.04
CA TYR A 337 3.16 3.65 -7.23
C TYR A 337 4.35 4.19 -6.39
N PRO A 338 5.54 3.55 -6.45
CA PRO A 338 6.64 3.87 -5.54
C PRO A 338 7.12 5.32 -5.70
N PHE A 339 7.17 5.86 -6.90
CA PHE A 339 7.56 7.25 -7.16
C PHE A 339 6.62 8.23 -6.46
N LEU A 340 5.33 8.14 -6.74
CA LEU A 340 4.34 9.08 -6.20
C LEU A 340 4.22 8.96 -4.67
N PHE A 341 4.25 7.72 -4.14
CA PHE A 341 4.26 7.50 -2.70
C PHE A 341 5.45 8.20 -2.02
N ASN A 342 6.65 8.09 -2.61
CA ASN A 342 7.83 8.71 -2.06
C ASN A 342 7.77 10.25 -2.14
N MET A 343 7.32 10.83 -3.24
CA MET A 343 7.18 12.28 -3.39
C MET A 343 6.18 12.87 -2.38
N ILE A 344 5.05 12.19 -2.17
CA ILE A 344 4.08 12.60 -1.15
C ILE A 344 4.64 12.43 0.26
N TYR A 345 5.35 11.33 0.52
CA TYR A 345 6.02 11.11 1.80
C TYR A 345 6.99 12.26 2.13
N GLU A 346 7.87 12.62 1.19
CA GLU A 346 8.82 13.72 1.35
C GLU A 346 8.12 15.07 1.54
N SER A 347 7.06 15.34 0.79
CA SER A 347 6.25 16.55 0.94
C SER A 347 5.64 16.65 2.33
N ILE A 348 5.14 15.55 2.89
CA ILE A 348 4.59 15.50 4.25
C ILE A 348 5.69 15.71 5.28
N GLN A 349 6.88 15.10 5.12
CA GLN A 349 8.01 15.32 6.02
C GLN A 349 8.48 16.79 6.00
N HIS A 350 8.50 17.41 4.82
CA HIS A 350 8.81 18.83 4.69
C HIS A 350 7.77 19.69 5.45
N LEU A 351 6.48 19.41 5.28
CA LEU A 351 5.41 20.14 5.99
C LEU A 351 5.41 19.86 7.51
N ALA A 352 5.81 18.68 7.94
CA ALA A 352 5.88 18.33 9.36
C ALA A 352 6.86 19.21 10.14
N GLN A 353 7.89 19.77 9.50
CA GLN A 353 8.83 20.72 10.11
C GLN A 353 8.12 22.01 10.59
N TYR A 354 6.98 22.35 10.01
CA TYR A 354 6.23 23.57 10.30
C TYR A 354 4.90 23.33 11.03
N THR A 355 4.42 22.07 11.08
CA THR A 355 3.03 21.80 11.49
C THR A 355 2.90 20.79 12.62
N GLU A 356 3.95 20.14 13.05
CA GLU A 356 3.96 19.03 14.04
C GLU A 356 3.03 17.85 13.66
N ILE A 357 2.48 17.84 12.42
CA ILE A 357 1.64 16.76 11.93
C ILE A 357 2.51 15.68 11.32
N VAL A 358 2.52 14.51 11.95
CA VAL A 358 3.21 13.32 11.45
C VAL A 358 2.16 12.32 10.97
N LEU A 359 2.24 11.92 9.71
CA LEU A 359 1.33 10.92 9.11
C LEU A 359 2.01 9.56 9.03
N SER A 360 1.22 8.50 9.28
CA SER A 360 1.66 7.13 9.07
C SER A 360 1.79 6.78 7.58
N GLU A 361 2.51 5.72 7.25
CA GLU A 361 2.58 5.20 5.86
C GLU A 361 1.18 4.85 5.32
N ASP A 362 0.27 4.41 6.16
CA ASP A 362 -1.12 4.08 5.79
C ASP A 362 -1.91 5.31 5.35
N GLU A 363 -1.75 6.44 6.06
CA GLU A 363 -2.34 7.72 5.66
C GLU A 363 -1.74 8.24 4.36
N ILE A 364 -0.42 8.12 4.20
CA ILE A 364 0.29 8.51 2.98
C ILE A 364 -0.16 7.66 1.79
N ALA A 365 -0.38 6.37 1.99
CA ALA A 365 -0.91 5.50 0.95
C ALA A 365 -2.31 5.93 0.47
N PHE A 366 -3.20 6.33 1.38
CA PHE A 366 -4.49 6.90 0.99
C PHE A 366 -4.34 8.20 0.19
N LEU A 367 -3.46 9.11 0.61
CA LEU A 367 -3.17 10.33 -0.15
C LEU A 367 -2.61 10.00 -1.53
N THR A 368 -1.74 8.98 -1.62
CA THR A 368 -1.16 8.52 -2.89
C THR A 368 -2.23 8.12 -3.90
N ILE A 369 -3.29 7.43 -3.47
CA ILE A 369 -4.41 7.07 -4.37
C ILE A 369 -5.14 8.31 -4.91
N HIS A 370 -5.36 9.33 -4.08
CA HIS A 370 -5.98 10.58 -4.54
C HIS A 370 -5.13 11.30 -5.58
N PHE A 371 -3.82 11.41 -5.34
CA PHE A 371 -2.89 12.00 -6.32
C PHE A 371 -2.75 11.13 -7.57
N GLN A 372 -2.72 9.80 -7.43
CA GLN A 372 -2.66 8.91 -8.59
C GLN A 372 -3.90 9.07 -9.49
N ALA A 373 -5.08 9.17 -8.91
CA ALA A 373 -6.29 9.45 -9.67
C ALA A 373 -6.23 10.80 -10.40
N ALA A 374 -5.55 11.80 -9.82
CA ALA A 374 -5.28 13.07 -10.51
C ALA A 374 -4.26 12.87 -11.65
N VAL A 375 -3.17 12.15 -11.42
CA VAL A 375 -2.18 11.82 -12.47
C VAL A 375 -2.86 11.12 -13.64
N GLU A 376 -3.72 10.16 -13.40
CA GLU A 376 -4.46 9.44 -14.45
C GLU A 376 -5.41 10.37 -15.23
N ARG A 377 -6.02 11.35 -14.56
CA ARG A 377 -6.81 12.39 -15.26
C ARG A 377 -5.95 13.32 -16.12
N PHE A 378 -4.70 13.59 -15.70
CA PHE A 378 -3.73 14.38 -16.46
C PHE A 378 -3.06 13.60 -17.59
N ASP A 379 -2.75 12.31 -17.37
CA ASP A 379 -2.21 11.43 -18.42
C ASP A 379 -3.24 11.10 -19.51
N ILE A 380 -4.49 11.48 -19.33
CA ILE A 380 -5.45 11.65 -20.42
C ILE A 380 -5.04 12.91 -21.20
N GLN A 381 -3.88 12.88 -21.84
CA GLN A 381 -3.59 13.82 -22.92
C GLN A 381 -4.67 13.60 -23.98
N THR A 382 -5.70 14.44 -23.93
CA THR A 382 -6.71 14.45 -24.97
C THR A 382 -6.05 14.95 -26.24
N VAL A 383 -5.84 14.06 -27.19
CA VAL A 383 -5.39 14.44 -28.53
C VAL A 383 -6.54 15.23 -29.17
N ARG A 384 -6.26 16.47 -29.50
CA ARG A 384 -7.24 17.40 -30.08
C ARG A 384 -7.31 17.16 -31.58
N VAL A 385 -8.43 16.67 -32.03
CA VAL A 385 -8.67 16.28 -33.41
C VAL A 385 -9.59 17.27 -34.10
N ALA A 386 -9.20 17.69 -35.28
CA ALA A 386 -10.09 18.39 -36.21
C ALA A 386 -10.48 17.49 -37.39
N ILE A 387 -11.70 17.57 -37.86
CA ILE A 387 -12.22 16.77 -38.97
C ILE A 387 -12.50 17.65 -40.19
N GLY A 388 -11.72 17.44 -41.25
CA GLY A 388 -11.94 18.10 -42.54
C GLY A 388 -12.68 17.17 -43.51
N CYS A 389 -13.99 17.34 -43.69
CA CYS A 389 -14.81 16.42 -44.48
C CYS A 389 -15.22 17.02 -45.83
N TYR A 390 -15.06 16.23 -46.91
CA TYR A 390 -15.48 16.60 -48.25
C TYR A 390 -16.97 16.28 -48.53
N TYR A 391 -17.52 15.21 -47.90
CA TYR A 391 -18.84 14.64 -48.24
C TYR A 391 -20.04 15.31 -47.55
N GLY A 392 -19.86 16.37 -46.79
CA GLY A 392 -20.93 17.12 -46.13
C GLY A 392 -21.32 16.61 -44.75
N LEU A 393 -22.39 17.24 -44.17
CA LEU A 393 -22.74 17.13 -42.74
C LEU A 393 -22.98 15.68 -42.22
N GLY A 394 -23.63 14.83 -43.01
CA GLY A 394 -23.96 13.48 -42.56
C GLY A 394 -22.73 12.59 -42.33
N VAL A 395 -21.73 12.68 -43.23
CA VAL A 395 -20.49 11.92 -43.09
C VAL A 395 -19.62 12.50 -41.99
N SER A 396 -19.56 13.81 -41.87
CA SER A 396 -18.77 14.45 -40.81
C SER A 396 -19.31 14.13 -39.41
N GLN A 397 -20.62 14.14 -39.20
CA GLN A 397 -21.25 13.73 -37.95
C GLN A 397 -21.02 12.24 -37.61
N LEU A 398 -21.04 11.37 -38.64
CA LEU A 398 -20.71 9.95 -38.46
C LEU A 398 -19.27 9.75 -38.01
N LEU A 399 -18.32 10.45 -38.65
CA LEU A 399 -16.91 10.44 -38.28
C LEU A 399 -16.68 10.94 -36.85
N GLU A 400 -17.27 12.10 -36.52
CA GLU A 400 -17.19 12.68 -35.18
C GLU A 400 -17.70 11.72 -34.12
N THR A 401 -18.89 11.13 -34.32
CA THR A 401 -19.48 10.16 -33.39
C THR A 401 -18.59 8.91 -33.20
N LYS A 402 -18.10 8.34 -34.30
CA LYS A 402 -17.25 7.14 -34.25
C LYS A 402 -15.91 7.42 -33.57
N ILE A 403 -15.27 8.55 -33.87
CA ILE A 403 -13.99 8.95 -33.31
C ILE A 403 -14.13 9.25 -31.80
N ALA A 404 -15.18 9.98 -31.40
CA ALA A 404 -15.46 10.27 -29.99
C ALA A 404 -15.75 8.99 -29.16
N GLN A 405 -16.33 7.97 -29.77
CA GLN A 405 -16.62 6.69 -29.11
C GLN A 405 -15.41 5.75 -29.00
N MET A 406 -14.37 5.96 -29.81
CA MET A 406 -13.22 5.05 -29.86
C MET A 406 -12.37 5.10 -28.59
N ASN A 407 -12.10 6.28 -28.08
CA ASN A 407 -11.19 6.46 -26.96
C ASN A 407 -11.48 7.78 -26.24
N GLN A 408 -11.54 7.72 -24.91
CA GLN A 408 -11.75 8.91 -24.05
C GLN A 408 -10.63 9.95 -24.17
N ASN A 409 -9.49 9.54 -24.73
CA ASN A 409 -8.31 10.41 -24.95
C ASN A 409 -8.38 11.19 -26.27
N ILE A 410 -9.47 11.09 -27.01
CA ILE A 410 -9.66 11.83 -28.26
C ILE A 410 -10.76 12.89 -28.04
N ARG A 411 -10.40 14.15 -28.26
CA ARG A 411 -11.36 15.24 -28.26
C ARG A 411 -11.50 15.79 -29.67
N VAL A 412 -12.65 15.60 -30.29
CA VAL A 412 -12.97 16.31 -31.51
C VAL A 412 -13.24 17.77 -31.14
N VAL A 413 -12.36 18.66 -31.58
CA VAL A 413 -12.40 20.09 -31.25
C VAL A 413 -13.31 20.79 -32.23
N ASP A 414 -13.20 20.43 -33.51
CA ASP A 414 -13.97 21.09 -34.59
C ASP A 414 -14.16 20.18 -35.80
N THR A 415 -15.22 20.42 -36.55
CA THR A 415 -15.55 19.73 -37.79
C THR A 415 -15.91 20.75 -38.85
N PHE A 416 -15.10 20.85 -39.88
CA PHE A 416 -15.21 21.87 -40.92
C PHE A 416 -15.19 21.27 -42.34
N LYS A 417 -15.55 22.11 -43.33
CA LYS A 417 -15.55 21.69 -44.72
C LYS A 417 -14.13 21.67 -45.30
N TYR A 418 -13.85 20.71 -46.17
CA TYR A 418 -12.53 20.54 -46.80
C TYR A 418 -11.93 21.82 -47.37
N ASN A 419 -12.74 22.75 -47.97
CA ASN A 419 -12.28 23.98 -48.57
C ASN A 419 -11.79 25.02 -47.54
N GLU A 420 -12.10 24.85 -46.27
CA GLU A 420 -11.75 25.77 -45.16
C GLU A 420 -10.35 25.48 -44.62
N ILE A 421 -9.73 24.35 -45.01
CA ILE A 421 -8.41 23.91 -44.53
C ILE A 421 -7.34 24.99 -44.65
N LYS A 422 -7.34 25.78 -45.76
CA LYS A 422 -6.33 26.83 -46.03
C LYS A 422 -6.40 28.02 -45.07
N HIS A 423 -7.51 28.22 -44.40
CA HIS A 423 -7.78 29.38 -43.53
C HIS A 423 -8.07 28.95 -42.08
N TYR A 424 -7.87 27.68 -41.76
CA TYR A 424 -8.17 27.15 -40.45
C TYR A 424 -7.09 27.52 -39.43
N ASP A 425 -7.49 27.79 -38.16
CA ASP A 425 -6.56 28.03 -37.05
C ASP A 425 -6.10 26.74 -36.42
N TRP A 426 -4.85 26.40 -36.63
CA TRP A 426 -4.24 25.15 -36.20
C TRP A 426 -3.62 25.16 -34.78
N ASN A 427 -3.68 26.29 -34.07
CA ASN A 427 -2.96 26.48 -32.81
C ASN A 427 -3.35 25.48 -31.70
N HIS A 428 -4.52 24.86 -31.79
CA HIS A 428 -5.05 23.96 -30.79
C HIS A 428 -5.39 22.56 -31.34
N ILE A 429 -4.80 22.18 -32.46
CA ILE A 429 -5.06 20.90 -33.14
C ILE A 429 -3.79 20.08 -33.20
N ASP A 430 -3.88 18.81 -32.80
CA ASP A 430 -2.78 17.87 -32.82
C ASP A 430 -2.87 16.93 -34.04
N VAL A 431 -4.09 16.56 -34.44
CA VAL A 431 -4.35 15.68 -35.58
C VAL A 431 -5.48 16.22 -36.46
N LEU A 432 -5.24 16.30 -37.76
CA LEU A 432 -6.29 16.51 -38.78
C LEU A 432 -6.73 15.15 -39.34
N ILE A 433 -8.00 14.83 -39.22
CA ILE A 433 -8.61 13.69 -39.92
C ILE A 433 -9.32 14.19 -41.15
N THR A 434 -9.00 13.66 -42.31
CA THR A 434 -9.58 14.08 -43.59
C THR A 434 -10.03 12.87 -44.42
N THR A 435 -11.06 13.08 -45.24
CA THR A 435 -11.56 12.06 -46.18
C THR A 435 -10.92 12.16 -47.58
N HIS A 436 -10.10 13.18 -47.83
CA HIS A 436 -9.41 13.42 -49.11
C HIS A 436 -7.94 13.77 -48.90
N ASP A 437 -7.15 13.68 -49.96
CA ASP A 437 -5.76 14.11 -49.93
C ASP A 437 -5.66 15.63 -49.74
N VAL A 438 -4.77 16.09 -48.90
CA VAL A 438 -4.56 17.48 -48.54
C VAL A 438 -3.17 17.91 -48.94
N GLU A 439 -3.02 19.11 -49.50
CA GLU A 439 -1.73 19.73 -49.75
C GLU A 439 -1.04 20.03 -48.41
N ARG A 440 0.08 19.38 -48.15
CA ARG A 440 0.80 19.50 -46.88
C ARG A 440 1.25 20.93 -46.55
N ASP A 441 1.53 21.71 -47.56
CA ASP A 441 1.96 23.13 -47.44
C ASP A 441 0.91 24.05 -46.78
N SER A 442 -0.34 23.59 -46.73
CA SER A 442 -1.45 24.33 -46.09
C SER A 442 -1.63 23.98 -44.60
N ILE A 443 -0.83 23.08 -44.04
CA ILE A 443 -0.98 22.56 -42.68
C ILE A 443 0.36 22.65 -41.93
N PRO A 444 0.40 23.23 -40.71
CA PRO A 444 1.63 23.32 -39.94
C PRO A 444 2.25 21.96 -39.65
N ASN A 445 3.59 21.89 -39.52
CA ASN A 445 4.33 20.66 -39.30
C ASN A 445 4.01 19.93 -37.97
N HIS A 446 3.48 20.65 -36.98
CA HIS A 446 3.08 20.08 -35.71
C HIS A 446 1.77 19.27 -35.77
N VAL A 447 0.92 19.54 -36.77
CA VAL A 447 -0.35 18.84 -36.97
C VAL A 447 -0.12 17.58 -37.79
N ASP A 448 -0.44 16.44 -37.21
CA ASP A 448 -0.41 15.17 -37.95
C ASP A 448 -1.66 15.03 -38.84
N VAL A 449 -1.51 14.47 -40.05
CA VAL A 449 -2.63 14.35 -40.99
C VAL A 449 -2.92 12.89 -41.27
N LEU A 450 -4.16 12.48 -40.99
CA LEU A 450 -4.64 11.12 -41.24
C LEU A 450 -5.82 11.15 -42.25
N LYS A 451 -5.59 10.55 -43.41
CA LYS A 451 -6.67 10.30 -44.38
C LYS A 451 -7.41 9.02 -43.99
N VAL A 452 -8.74 9.12 -43.92
CA VAL A 452 -9.63 8.01 -43.56
C VAL A 452 -10.73 7.82 -44.61
N SER A 453 -11.35 6.65 -44.61
CA SER A 453 -12.53 6.39 -45.42
C SER A 453 -13.75 7.15 -44.87
N PRO A 454 -14.75 7.51 -45.71
CA PRO A 454 -15.97 8.19 -45.26
C PRO A 454 -16.76 7.41 -44.18
N PHE A 455 -16.60 6.10 -44.12
CA PHE A 455 -17.28 5.23 -43.19
C PHE A 455 -16.43 4.83 -41.98
N PHE A 456 -15.19 5.32 -41.90
CA PHE A 456 -14.25 5.07 -40.81
C PHE A 456 -14.10 3.58 -40.50
N SER A 457 -13.38 2.87 -41.35
CA SER A 457 -13.19 1.42 -41.26
C SER A 457 -12.38 1.00 -40.02
N GLU A 458 -12.36 -0.30 -39.71
CA GLU A 458 -11.51 -0.86 -38.64
C GLU A 458 -10.03 -0.58 -38.89
N GLU A 459 -9.59 -0.58 -40.16
CA GLU A 459 -8.22 -0.22 -40.54
C GLU A 459 -7.91 1.24 -40.24
N ASP A 460 -8.87 2.16 -40.50
CA ASP A 460 -8.74 3.58 -40.15
C ASP A 460 -8.63 3.77 -38.63
N GLN A 461 -9.39 3.00 -37.86
CA GLN A 461 -9.33 3.01 -36.40
C GLN A 461 -7.96 2.58 -35.90
N GLN A 462 -7.42 1.48 -36.43
CA GLN A 462 -6.08 1.01 -36.05
C GLN A 462 -4.98 2.00 -36.42
N ARG A 463 -5.08 2.63 -37.60
CA ARG A 463 -4.13 3.67 -38.03
C ARG A 463 -4.17 4.89 -37.13
N LEU A 464 -5.38 5.32 -36.72
CA LEU A 464 -5.53 6.44 -35.78
C LEU A 464 -4.91 6.07 -34.41
N LEU A 465 -5.21 4.90 -33.88
CA LEU A 465 -4.65 4.44 -32.60
C LEU A 465 -3.12 4.33 -32.64
N ALA A 466 -2.55 3.86 -33.73
CA ALA A 466 -1.10 3.81 -33.91
C ALA A 466 -0.47 5.21 -33.91
N ARG A 467 -1.10 6.16 -34.60
CA ARG A 467 -0.64 7.55 -34.62
C ARG A 467 -0.76 8.24 -33.27
N LEU A 468 -1.85 7.99 -32.54
CA LEU A 468 -2.04 8.50 -31.18
C LEU A 468 -0.96 7.98 -30.24
N ARG A 469 -0.62 6.68 -30.31
CA ARG A 469 0.50 6.11 -29.53
C ARG A 469 1.82 6.80 -29.84
N ASN A 470 2.13 7.05 -31.10
CA ASN A 470 3.35 7.74 -31.51
C ASN A 470 3.40 9.21 -31.05
N GLN A 471 2.26 9.91 -31.03
CA GLN A 471 2.19 11.28 -30.52
C GLN A 471 2.36 11.34 -29.00
N LEU A 472 1.73 10.43 -28.27
CA LEU A 472 1.89 10.27 -26.81
C LEU A 472 3.32 9.87 -26.42
N GLN A 473 4.04 9.15 -27.31
CA GLN A 473 5.44 8.78 -27.11
C GLN A 473 6.43 9.90 -27.45
N LYS A 474 6.15 10.76 -28.42
CA LYS A 474 7.03 11.89 -28.78
C LYS A 474 7.25 12.90 -27.64
N HIS A 475 6.33 12.97 -26.69
CA HIS A 475 6.47 13.82 -25.50
C HIS A 475 7.19 13.11 -24.32
N LYS A 476 7.58 11.83 -24.47
CA LYS A 476 8.25 11.01 -23.42
C LYS A 476 9.73 10.72 -23.68
N GLY A 477 10.37 11.39 -24.61
CA GLY A 477 11.80 11.21 -24.88
C GLY A 477 12.66 11.84 -23.79
N TYR A 478 12.90 11.11 -22.69
CA TYR A 478 13.87 11.51 -21.67
C TYR A 478 15.23 10.93 -22.02
N GLU A 479 16.27 11.77 -22.06
CA GLU A 479 17.66 11.33 -22.18
C GLU A 479 18.11 10.69 -20.88
N ILE A 480 18.03 9.35 -20.78
CA ILE A 480 18.53 8.58 -19.62
C ILE A 480 20.07 8.48 -19.63
N ASP A 481 20.72 8.94 -20.67
CA ASP A 481 22.18 8.86 -20.83
C ASP A 481 23.00 9.60 -19.73
N ARG A 482 22.36 10.42 -18.91
CA ARG A 482 23.02 11.13 -17.80
C ARG A 482 23.13 10.31 -16.52
N VAL A 483 22.26 9.31 -16.33
CA VAL A 483 22.26 8.46 -15.13
C VAL A 483 23.18 7.26 -15.35
N LYS A 484 24.20 7.14 -14.49
CA LYS A 484 25.15 6.04 -14.55
C LYS A 484 24.65 4.83 -13.77
N LEU A 485 24.66 3.67 -14.41
CA LEU A 485 24.31 2.39 -13.81
C LEU A 485 25.56 1.68 -13.31
N HIS A 486 25.55 1.19 -12.07
CA HIS A 486 26.61 0.37 -11.50
C HIS A 486 26.02 -0.85 -10.80
N VAL A 487 26.37 -2.04 -11.29
CA VAL A 487 25.89 -3.31 -10.73
C VAL A 487 26.93 -3.86 -9.76
N VAL A 488 26.46 -4.18 -8.55
CA VAL A 488 27.27 -4.82 -7.50
C VAL A 488 26.71 -6.21 -7.24
N SER A 489 27.37 -7.22 -7.75
CA SER A 489 27.01 -8.63 -7.47
C SER A 489 27.82 -9.15 -6.30
N THR A 490 27.14 -9.52 -5.20
CA THR A 490 27.83 -10.12 -4.06
C THR A 490 26.96 -11.17 -3.38
N ASP A 491 27.41 -12.41 -3.38
CA ASP A 491 26.70 -13.52 -2.74
C ASP A 491 26.98 -13.66 -1.22
N GLU A 492 28.02 -13.05 -0.67
CA GLU A 492 28.48 -13.37 0.70
C GLU A 492 28.66 -12.19 1.65
N SER A 493 28.74 -10.96 1.17
CA SER A 493 29.15 -9.81 2.00
C SER A 493 28.00 -9.11 2.74
N PHE A 494 26.78 -9.14 2.23
CA PHE A 494 25.68 -8.40 2.86
C PHE A 494 24.85 -9.29 3.79
N LYS A 495 24.93 -9.03 5.08
CA LYS A 495 24.10 -9.68 6.09
C LYS A 495 23.05 -8.73 6.65
N ARG A 496 23.36 -7.44 6.66
CA ARG A 496 22.55 -6.39 7.28
C ARG A 496 22.38 -5.23 6.30
N LEU A 497 21.30 -4.49 6.52
CA LEU A 497 21.00 -3.25 5.81
C LEU A 497 22.19 -2.26 5.85
N SER A 498 22.87 -2.13 7.01
CA SER A 498 24.06 -1.29 7.16
C SER A 498 25.17 -1.62 6.17
N ASP A 499 25.36 -2.92 5.88
CA ASP A 499 26.44 -3.37 4.99
C ASP A 499 26.22 -2.85 3.54
N VAL A 500 24.93 -2.77 3.12
CA VAL A 500 24.55 -2.20 1.81
C VAL A 500 24.79 -0.70 1.75
N PHE A 501 24.41 0.03 2.82
CA PHE A 501 24.59 1.48 2.87
C PHE A 501 26.07 1.87 2.95
N GLU A 502 26.89 1.14 3.71
CA GLU A 502 28.34 1.35 3.77
C GLU A 502 28.98 1.16 2.39
N MET A 503 28.63 0.08 1.68
CA MET A 503 29.18 -0.17 0.34
C MET A 503 28.66 0.85 -0.69
N ALA A 504 27.40 1.25 -0.61
CA ALA A 504 26.87 2.31 -1.46
C ALA A 504 27.64 3.63 -1.23
N GLN A 505 27.94 3.97 0.02
CA GLN A 505 28.75 5.13 0.38
C GLN A 505 30.15 5.07 -0.23
N ASP A 506 30.84 3.94 -0.10
CA ASP A 506 32.21 3.78 -0.62
C ASP A 506 32.23 3.93 -2.14
N ILE A 507 31.27 3.34 -2.85
CA ILE A 507 31.17 3.44 -4.31
C ILE A 507 30.88 4.89 -4.72
N LEU A 508 29.86 5.53 -4.13
CA LEU A 508 29.44 6.88 -4.49
C LEU A 508 30.53 7.92 -4.16
N ASN A 509 31.25 7.75 -3.04
CA ASN A 509 32.38 8.59 -2.69
C ASN A 509 33.59 8.41 -3.65
N THR A 510 33.85 7.18 -4.09
CA THR A 510 34.90 6.89 -5.08
C THR A 510 34.66 7.65 -6.37
N TYR A 511 33.42 7.78 -6.79
CA TYR A 511 33.03 8.54 -7.98
C TYR A 511 32.77 10.03 -7.71
N GLN A 512 32.92 10.50 -6.47
CA GLN A 512 32.58 11.87 -6.04
C GLN A 512 31.14 12.26 -6.44
N ALA A 513 30.23 11.30 -6.36
CA ALA A 513 28.85 11.42 -6.86
C ALA A 513 27.91 12.12 -5.88
N ILE A 514 28.27 12.20 -4.60
CA ILE A 514 27.42 12.70 -3.52
C ILE A 514 28.15 13.65 -2.58
N HIS A 515 27.41 14.51 -1.91
CA HIS A 515 27.89 15.27 -0.75
C HIS A 515 28.02 14.34 0.48
N ILE A 516 28.92 14.70 1.40
CA ILE A 516 29.23 13.88 2.59
C ILE A 516 28.00 13.56 3.46
N SER A 517 27.00 14.44 3.49
CA SER A 517 25.76 14.28 4.26
C SER A 517 24.65 13.49 3.53
N TYR A 518 24.88 13.05 2.29
CA TYR A 518 23.84 12.33 1.52
C TYR A 518 23.42 11.03 2.20
N MET A 519 24.39 10.23 2.66
CA MET A 519 24.13 8.93 3.26
C MET A 519 23.38 9.03 4.60
N GLU A 520 23.57 10.13 5.33
CA GLU A 520 22.80 10.40 6.55
C GLU A 520 21.33 10.57 6.22
N THR A 521 21.01 11.32 5.15
CA THR A 521 19.61 11.49 4.70
C THR A 521 18.99 10.19 4.20
N ALA A 522 19.74 9.37 3.48
CA ALA A 522 19.27 8.08 3.01
C ALA A 522 18.99 7.10 4.19
N LEU A 523 19.86 7.07 5.20
CA LEU A 523 19.65 6.27 6.40
C LEU A 523 18.48 6.79 7.24
N GLU A 524 18.33 8.09 7.38
CA GLU A 524 17.20 8.71 8.07
C GLU A 524 15.89 8.39 7.36
N ARG A 525 15.87 8.51 6.02
CA ARG A 525 14.73 8.15 5.18
C ARG A 525 14.31 6.68 5.41
N GLU A 526 15.26 5.76 5.43
CA GLU A 526 14.99 4.34 5.67
C GLU A 526 14.52 4.06 7.12
N ARG A 527 15.01 4.81 8.12
CA ARG A 527 14.57 4.68 9.52
C ARG A 527 13.13 5.13 9.70
N MET A 528 12.74 6.22 9.06
CA MET A 528 11.39 6.78 9.14
C MET A 528 10.36 5.87 8.48
N ALA A 529 10.61 5.49 7.22
CA ALA A 529 9.74 4.59 6.47
C ALA A 529 10.56 3.64 5.61
N SER A 530 10.17 2.37 5.57
CA SER A 530 10.91 1.37 4.79
C SER A 530 10.84 1.66 3.30
N THR A 531 11.97 1.60 2.62
CA THR A 531 12.06 1.67 1.16
C THR A 531 11.82 0.33 0.48
N TYR A 532 11.49 -0.72 1.24
CA TYR A 532 11.05 -2.01 0.70
C TYR A 532 9.67 -1.87 0.05
N ILE A 533 9.54 -2.26 -1.20
CA ILE A 533 8.31 -2.15 -1.99
C ILE A 533 7.60 -3.49 -2.24
N GLY A 534 8.09 -4.57 -1.63
CA GLY A 534 7.57 -5.92 -1.90
C GLY A 534 8.37 -6.68 -2.94
N GLN A 535 7.92 -7.89 -3.30
CA GLN A 535 8.52 -8.78 -4.32
C GLN A 535 10.02 -9.08 -4.14
N GLY A 536 10.61 -8.79 -2.98
CA GLY A 536 12.05 -8.91 -2.73
C GLY A 536 12.86 -7.70 -3.20
N ILE A 537 12.23 -6.54 -3.44
CA ILE A 537 12.84 -5.32 -3.96
C ILE A 537 12.84 -4.21 -2.91
N ALA A 538 13.97 -3.52 -2.76
CA ALA A 538 14.08 -2.28 -2.00
C ALA A 538 14.68 -1.17 -2.87
N ILE A 539 14.22 0.08 -2.66
CA ILE A 539 14.64 1.26 -3.43
C ILE A 539 15.15 2.35 -2.46
N PRO A 540 16.27 2.14 -1.77
CA PRO A 540 16.83 3.16 -0.89
C PRO A 540 17.32 4.38 -1.68
N HIS A 541 17.07 5.57 -1.13
CA HIS A 541 17.46 6.85 -1.71
C HIS A 541 17.58 7.91 -0.61
N GLY A 542 18.33 8.96 -0.88
CA GLY A 542 18.51 10.11 0.00
C GLY A 542 18.01 11.40 -0.64
N ASP A 543 18.43 12.53 -0.08
CA ASP A 543 18.05 13.87 -0.52
C ASP A 543 18.69 14.19 -1.90
N PRO A 544 17.88 14.42 -2.96
CA PRO A 544 18.37 14.70 -4.31
C PRO A 544 19.28 15.94 -4.40
N ASP A 545 19.06 16.96 -3.56
CA ASP A 545 19.88 18.18 -3.51
C ASP A 545 21.35 17.91 -3.11
N LYS A 546 21.63 16.75 -2.54
CA LYS A 546 22.96 16.32 -2.12
C LYS A 546 23.65 15.40 -3.11
N VAL A 547 23.09 15.23 -4.29
CA VAL A 547 23.66 14.45 -5.37
C VAL A 547 24.37 15.38 -6.36
N VAL A 548 25.64 15.08 -6.62
CA VAL A 548 26.50 15.82 -7.58
C VAL A 548 26.41 15.19 -8.97
N GLN A 549 26.39 13.87 -9.03
CA GLN A 549 26.27 13.09 -10.25
C GLN A 549 25.35 11.90 -10.01
N SER A 550 24.39 11.70 -10.91
CA SER A 550 23.38 10.67 -10.76
C SER A 550 23.91 9.26 -11.00
N TYR A 551 23.68 8.39 -10.03
CA TYR A 551 24.00 6.97 -10.07
C TYR A 551 22.83 6.12 -9.63
N VAL A 552 22.68 4.97 -10.27
CA VAL A 552 21.85 3.86 -9.82
C VAL A 552 22.76 2.70 -9.48
N LEU A 553 22.84 2.34 -8.20
CA LEU A 553 23.60 1.18 -7.76
C LEU A 553 22.64 0.00 -7.57
N ILE A 554 22.94 -1.13 -8.17
CA ILE A 554 22.09 -2.32 -8.07
C ILE A 554 22.85 -3.41 -7.31
N PHE A 555 22.33 -3.76 -6.14
CA PHE A 555 22.87 -4.85 -5.32
C PHE A 555 21.99 -6.08 -5.48
N ARG A 556 22.60 -7.21 -5.71
CA ARG A 556 21.98 -8.51 -5.91
C ARG A 556 22.42 -9.49 -4.84
N SER A 557 21.50 -10.12 -4.13
CA SER A 557 21.82 -11.11 -3.09
C SER A 557 20.89 -12.32 -3.13
N LYS A 558 21.41 -13.51 -3.42
CA LYS A 558 20.65 -14.77 -3.40
C LYS A 558 20.09 -15.09 -2.01
N ARG A 559 20.81 -14.74 -0.94
CA ARG A 559 20.36 -14.94 0.46
C ARG A 559 19.34 -13.90 0.90
N GLY A 560 19.31 -12.76 0.23
CA GLY A 560 18.53 -11.59 0.61
C GLY A 560 19.02 -10.93 1.90
N VAL A 561 18.95 -9.62 1.93
CA VAL A 561 19.23 -8.77 3.09
C VAL A 561 17.94 -8.53 3.87
N TYR A 562 17.96 -8.67 5.19
CA TYR A 562 16.77 -8.39 6.00
C TYR A 562 16.46 -6.90 5.99
N TRP A 563 15.26 -6.55 5.49
CA TRP A 563 14.81 -5.17 5.27
C TRP A 563 13.53 -4.91 6.07
N LYS A 564 13.69 -4.55 7.33
CA LYS A 564 12.64 -4.35 8.35
C LYS A 564 11.62 -5.50 8.47
N THR A 565 10.80 -5.74 7.46
CA THR A 565 9.67 -6.69 7.50
C THR A 565 9.92 -7.96 6.70
N ASP A 566 10.76 -7.89 5.66
CA ASP A 566 11.01 -9.00 4.73
C ASP A 566 12.43 -8.96 4.19
N ARG A 567 12.80 -9.86 3.29
CA ARG A 567 14.12 -9.92 2.67
C ARG A 567 14.12 -9.25 1.30
N ALA A 568 15.01 -8.28 1.12
CA ALA A 568 15.32 -7.71 -0.18
C ALA A 568 16.42 -8.54 -0.86
N HIS A 569 16.15 -9.01 -2.06
CA HIS A 569 17.06 -9.76 -2.92
C HIS A 569 17.68 -8.88 -4.01
N LEU A 570 16.91 -7.89 -4.45
CA LEU A 570 17.31 -6.84 -5.38
C LEU A 570 17.19 -5.49 -4.68
N ILE A 571 18.32 -4.80 -4.51
CA ILE A 571 18.33 -3.50 -3.87
C ILE A 571 18.83 -2.48 -4.89
N ILE A 572 17.98 -1.55 -5.26
CA ILE A 572 18.26 -0.53 -6.27
C ILE A 572 18.41 0.81 -5.56
N PHE A 573 19.65 1.16 -5.27
CA PHE A 573 20.00 2.38 -4.56
C PHE A 573 20.05 3.56 -5.54
N LEU A 574 19.17 4.54 -5.36
CA LEU A 574 19.04 5.69 -6.24
C LEU A 574 19.74 6.91 -5.63
N ALA A 575 20.84 7.34 -6.24
CA ALA A 575 21.47 8.64 -5.99
C ALA A 575 21.26 9.48 -7.26
N ILE A 576 20.11 10.14 -7.38
CA ILE A 576 19.71 10.88 -8.57
C ILE A 576 19.49 12.35 -8.19
N ALA A 577 20.10 13.27 -8.94
CA ALA A 577 20.01 14.70 -8.71
C ALA A 577 18.59 15.24 -8.97
N ASP A 578 18.21 16.29 -8.26
CA ASP A 578 16.89 16.95 -8.38
C ASP A 578 16.58 17.37 -9.83
N THR A 579 17.59 17.78 -10.59
CA THR A 579 17.43 18.14 -12.02
C THR A 579 17.03 16.97 -12.92
N GLU A 580 17.02 15.75 -12.41
CA GLU A 580 16.75 14.51 -13.16
C GLU A 580 15.54 13.74 -12.58
N ILE A 581 14.54 14.46 -12.08
CA ILE A 581 13.34 13.89 -11.46
C ILE A 581 12.53 13.00 -12.41
N GLN A 582 12.52 13.30 -13.69
CA GLN A 582 11.80 12.51 -14.69
C GLN A 582 12.46 11.14 -14.91
N GLN A 583 13.79 11.08 -14.82
CA GLN A 583 14.56 9.83 -14.85
C GLN A 583 14.23 8.99 -13.62
N THR A 584 14.17 9.61 -12.43
CA THR A 584 13.74 8.95 -11.18
C THR A 584 12.35 8.34 -11.33
N ARG A 585 11.40 9.11 -11.87
CA ARG A 585 10.04 8.66 -12.15
C ARG A 585 10.04 7.43 -13.07
N HIS A 586 10.75 7.51 -14.18
CA HIS A 586 10.83 6.42 -15.16
C HIS A 586 11.46 5.16 -14.55
N ILE A 587 12.58 5.28 -13.85
CA ILE A 587 13.27 4.16 -13.19
C ILE A 587 12.35 3.50 -12.17
N MET A 588 11.71 4.28 -11.28
CA MET A 588 10.81 3.74 -10.27
C MET A 588 9.57 3.08 -10.88
N GLN A 589 9.00 3.63 -11.96
CA GLN A 589 7.89 3.02 -12.68
C GLN A 589 8.28 1.71 -13.39
N THR A 590 9.50 1.62 -13.89
CA THR A 590 10.04 0.40 -14.48
C THR A 590 10.22 -0.69 -13.42
N ILE A 591 10.80 -0.32 -12.27
CA ILE A 591 10.97 -1.24 -11.14
C ILE A 591 9.62 -1.72 -10.60
N ALA A 592 8.60 -0.86 -10.56
CA ALA A 592 7.26 -1.21 -10.08
C ALA A 592 6.54 -2.26 -10.94
N LYS A 593 6.99 -2.48 -12.18
CA LYS A 593 6.44 -3.52 -13.07
C LYS A 593 7.09 -4.90 -12.84
N MET A 594 8.20 -4.96 -12.11
CA MET A 594 8.91 -6.21 -11.84
C MET A 594 8.12 -7.05 -10.83
N ASP A 595 8.02 -8.33 -11.10
CA ASP A 595 7.41 -9.29 -10.20
C ASP A 595 8.46 -10.20 -9.52
N LYS A 596 7.99 -11.12 -8.71
CA LYS A 596 8.87 -12.04 -7.99
C LYS A 596 9.61 -13.02 -8.94
N GLN A 597 9.01 -13.37 -10.07
CA GLN A 597 9.63 -14.25 -11.05
C GLN A 597 10.77 -13.54 -11.76
N ASP A 598 10.61 -12.24 -12.05
CA ASP A 598 11.68 -11.40 -12.58
C ASP A 598 12.87 -11.37 -11.63
N VAL A 599 12.63 -11.10 -10.33
CA VAL A 599 13.69 -11.08 -9.33
C VAL A 599 14.38 -12.45 -9.20
N GLU A 600 13.64 -13.55 -9.18
CA GLU A 600 14.19 -14.90 -9.15
C GLU A 600 15.05 -15.18 -10.40
N SER A 601 14.60 -14.77 -11.58
CA SER A 601 15.35 -14.87 -12.83
C SER A 601 16.65 -14.07 -12.79
N PHE A 602 16.60 -12.83 -12.29
CA PHE A 602 17.77 -11.97 -12.16
C PHE A 602 18.85 -12.53 -11.21
N LEU A 603 18.45 -13.28 -10.21
CA LEU A 603 19.39 -13.92 -9.27
C LEU A 603 20.15 -15.11 -9.90
N GLU A 604 19.62 -15.70 -10.96
CA GLU A 604 20.27 -16.83 -11.67
C GLU A 604 21.18 -16.39 -12.83
N MET A 605 21.05 -15.13 -13.31
CA MET A 605 21.90 -14.58 -14.39
C MET A 605 23.34 -14.38 -13.92
N ASP A 606 24.30 -14.53 -14.83
CA ASP A 606 25.67 -14.04 -14.57
C ASP A 606 25.71 -12.50 -14.55
N ASP A 607 26.80 -11.93 -14.00
CA ASP A 607 26.90 -10.48 -13.77
C ASP A 607 26.83 -9.67 -15.07
N HIS A 608 27.44 -10.14 -16.14
CA HIS A 608 27.44 -9.45 -17.43
C HIS A 608 26.08 -9.50 -18.12
N GLN A 609 25.41 -10.65 -18.08
CA GLN A 609 24.03 -10.79 -18.60
C GLN A 609 23.08 -9.91 -17.82
N PHE A 610 23.17 -9.88 -16.49
CA PHE A 610 22.34 -9.08 -15.63
C PHE A 610 22.54 -7.58 -15.85
N GLU A 611 23.80 -7.10 -15.89
CA GLU A 611 24.11 -5.69 -16.15
C GLU A 611 23.55 -5.24 -17.51
N LYS A 612 23.75 -6.02 -18.54
CA LYS A 612 23.21 -5.75 -19.88
C LYS A 612 21.68 -5.73 -19.88
N HIS A 613 21.06 -6.71 -19.20
CA HIS A 613 19.60 -6.80 -19.10
C HIS A 613 19.01 -5.58 -18.36
N MET A 614 19.55 -5.24 -17.19
CA MET A 614 19.09 -4.08 -16.41
C MET A 614 19.35 -2.76 -17.14
N SER A 615 20.48 -2.64 -17.82
CA SER A 615 20.78 -1.46 -18.63
C SER A 615 19.75 -1.26 -19.74
N ASN A 616 19.37 -2.35 -20.44
CA ASN A 616 18.33 -2.30 -21.46
C ASN A 616 16.95 -2.02 -20.82
N LEU A 617 16.58 -2.74 -19.76
CA LEU A 617 15.29 -2.59 -19.09
C LEU A 617 15.04 -1.17 -18.60
N LEU A 618 16.06 -0.52 -18.02
CA LEU A 618 15.98 0.84 -17.55
C LEU A 618 16.05 1.89 -18.68
N ARG A 619 16.61 1.52 -19.85
CA ARG A 619 16.72 2.41 -21.01
C ARG A 619 15.61 2.18 -22.05
N ASP A 620 15.19 0.91 -22.29
CA ASP A 620 14.32 0.53 -23.42
C ASP A 620 12.83 0.82 -23.23
N ASN A 621 12.35 1.16 -22.02
CA ASN A 621 10.97 1.65 -21.84
C ASN A 621 10.78 3.11 -22.31
N CYS A 622 11.76 3.67 -23.03
CA CYS A 622 11.67 4.95 -23.75
C CYS A 622 11.16 4.81 -25.20
N HIS A 623 10.76 3.59 -25.62
CA HIS A 623 10.24 3.34 -26.98
C HIS A 623 8.73 3.04 -27.00
#